data_92bd06dc7e2297e6266a96e4cb46aa85
#
_entry.id   92bd06dc7e2297e6266a96e4cb46aa85
#
_cell.length_a   1.000
_cell.length_b   1.000
_cell.length_c   1.000
_cell.angle_alpha   90.00
_cell.angle_beta   90.00
_cell.angle_gamma   90.00
#
_symmetry.space_group_name_H-M   'P 1'
#
loop_
_entity.id
_entity.type
_entity.pdbx_description
1 polymer ?
#
loop_
_entity_poly.entity_id
_entity_poly.type
_entity_poly.pdbx_seq_one_letter_code
_entity_poly.pdbx_strand_id
1 'polypeptide(L)'
;MSDRERGRGKLPWAWVAAGCLTALAVVLTIATGSASAASVGNGIVAHERSATGSGGSPRWTPSQMRHAVPLELLREEPSANADAYPARGGSDGAPGYVDGRPPVGAGLAAPSASAETAGLGRFTSEPVSDPNVYPNTTNGKVFGRITKVGSYSCSAAVVHARNRSVIFTAGHCVKEPGRGGWAKDLTFVPSYDRGAEPFGQWTWDVIYTKKAWAKRGNTNFDYSAVVLRRSDGRLAEDTVGSLGFAFNVPKRQTYRPVGYPFNKFDSEVMWECTSGYGGPDPFYRKPGPPPIGIGCDMLGGASGGGWSIAGNRLASVTSFGYDNRPNELYGPKLTKKANKMRLKAGREAVG
;
A
#
# COMPACT_ATOMS: atom_id res chain seq x y z
N MET A 1 -41.07 -16.04 -79.59
CA MET A 1 -40.30 -16.53 -80.77
C MET A 1 -39.06 -17.12 -80.19
N SER A 2 -39.13 -18.39 -80.13
CA SER A 2 -38.44 -19.44 -80.89
C SER A 2 -37.05 -19.69 -80.22
N ASP A 3 -36.91 -20.71 -79.55
CA ASP A 3 -36.78 -22.16 -79.85
C ASP A 3 -35.32 -22.64 -79.80
N ARG A 4 -35.13 -23.70 -79.01
CA ARG A 4 -34.47 -24.98 -79.26
C ARG A 4 -32.90 -24.99 -79.24
N GLU A 5 -32.23 -25.98 -78.88
CA GLU A 5 -32.43 -27.37 -78.37
C GLU A 5 -31.05 -27.96 -78.00
N ARG A 6 -31.03 -28.82 -77.04
CA ARG A 6 -30.40 -30.15 -76.94
C ARG A 6 -28.91 -30.40 -77.28
N GLY A 7 -28.23 -31.03 -76.38
CA GLY A 7 -27.01 -31.82 -76.65
C GLY A 7 -26.50 -32.55 -75.43
N ARG A 8 -26.95 -33.81 -75.27
CA ARG A 8 -26.43 -34.75 -74.26
C ARG A 8 -25.06 -35.29 -74.72
N GLY A 9 -24.10 -35.44 -73.74
CA GLY A 9 -22.89 -36.20 -73.92
C GLY A 9 -22.37 -36.79 -72.61
N LYS A 10 -22.33 -38.14 -72.65
CA LYS A 10 -21.98 -38.98 -71.47
C LYS A 10 -20.46 -39.04 -71.20
N LEU A 11 -20.13 -39.27 -69.92
CA LEU A 11 -18.92 -39.66 -69.20
C LEU A 11 -17.85 -40.47 -69.98
N PRO A 12 -16.55 -40.49 -69.55
CA PRO A 12 -16.20 -41.49 -68.50
C PRO A 12 -15.15 -41.04 -67.45
N TRP A 13 -15.13 -41.79 -66.42
CA TRP A 13 -14.28 -41.83 -65.21
C TRP A 13 -12.79 -41.76 -65.49
N ALA A 14 -12.04 -40.94 -64.70
CA ALA A 14 -10.67 -41.18 -64.37
C ALA A 14 -10.40 -40.74 -62.94
N TRP A 15 -9.87 -41.63 -62.15
CA TRP A 15 -9.46 -41.51 -60.77
C TRP A 15 -8.27 -40.54 -60.65
N VAL A 16 -8.36 -39.50 -59.80
CA VAL A 16 -7.19 -38.77 -59.32
C VAL A 16 -7.31 -38.67 -57.81
N ALA A 17 -6.32 -39.12 -57.11
CA ALA A 17 -6.18 -39.18 -55.68
C ALA A 17 -6.32 -37.79 -55.04
N ALA A 18 -7.21 -37.68 -54.05
CA ALA A 18 -7.34 -36.51 -53.19
C ALA A 18 -6.27 -36.57 -52.09
N GLY A 19 -5.21 -35.78 -52.22
CA GLY A 19 -4.29 -35.49 -51.12
C GLY A 19 -4.97 -34.58 -50.09
N CYS A 20 -5.28 -35.14 -48.91
CA CYS A 20 -5.74 -34.38 -47.80
C CYS A 20 -4.64 -33.51 -47.21
N LEU A 21 -4.56 -32.24 -47.57
CA LEU A 21 -3.79 -31.25 -46.83
C LEU A 21 -4.61 -30.79 -45.61
N THR A 22 -4.37 -31.41 -44.48
CA THR A 22 -4.88 -30.90 -43.18
C THR A 22 -4.09 -29.66 -42.82
N ALA A 23 -4.66 -28.49 -43.08
CA ALA A 23 -4.18 -27.23 -42.53
C ALA A 23 -4.42 -27.25 -41.01
N LEU A 24 -3.36 -27.48 -40.24
CA LEU A 24 -3.37 -27.29 -38.79
C LEU A 24 -3.46 -25.79 -38.52
N ALA A 25 -4.67 -25.29 -38.24
CA ALA A 25 -4.86 -23.96 -37.71
C ALA A 25 -4.38 -23.95 -36.25
N VAL A 26 -3.15 -23.49 -36.02
CA VAL A 26 -2.68 -23.16 -34.67
C VAL A 26 -3.46 -21.95 -34.20
N VAL A 27 -4.52 -22.20 -33.46
CA VAL A 27 -5.23 -21.14 -32.71
C VAL A 27 -4.29 -20.73 -31.57
N LEU A 28 -3.54 -19.66 -31.77
CA LEU A 28 -2.78 -18.99 -30.73
C LEU A 28 -3.80 -18.31 -29.80
N THR A 29 -4.24 -19.00 -28.75
CA THR A 29 -5.02 -18.37 -27.67
C THR A 29 -4.07 -17.44 -26.93
N ILE A 30 -4.11 -16.16 -27.26
CA ILE A 30 -3.53 -15.11 -26.44
C ILE A 30 -4.35 -15.08 -25.14
N ALA A 31 -3.84 -15.75 -24.13
CA ALA A 31 -4.35 -15.61 -22.77
C ALA A 31 -4.07 -14.17 -22.34
N THR A 32 -5.07 -13.31 -22.42
CA THR A 32 -5.07 -12.00 -21.77
C THR A 32 -5.08 -12.25 -20.28
N GLY A 33 -3.89 -12.34 -19.70
CA GLY A 33 -3.69 -12.53 -18.26
C GLY A 33 -4.19 -11.30 -17.52
N SER A 34 -5.47 -11.31 -17.16
CA SER A 34 -5.99 -10.40 -16.14
C SER A 34 -5.28 -10.73 -14.83
N ALA A 35 -4.57 -9.76 -14.24
CA ALA A 35 -3.97 -9.89 -12.93
C ALA A 35 -5.04 -10.31 -11.91
N SER A 36 -5.03 -11.59 -11.54
CA SER A 36 -6.05 -12.17 -10.67
C SER A 36 -5.64 -11.93 -9.22
N ALA A 37 -6.50 -11.30 -8.44
CA ALA A 37 -6.30 -11.19 -7.00
C ALA A 37 -6.47 -12.58 -6.37
N ALA A 38 -5.36 -13.29 -6.16
CA ALA A 38 -5.35 -14.60 -5.52
C ALA A 38 -5.61 -14.48 -4.01
N SER A 39 -6.45 -15.36 -3.46
CA SER A 39 -6.59 -15.49 -2.00
C SER A 39 -5.42 -16.30 -1.47
N VAL A 40 -4.50 -15.64 -0.82
CA VAL A 40 -3.37 -16.27 -0.14
C VAL A 40 -3.80 -16.58 1.30
N GLY A 41 -3.59 -17.77 1.81
CA GLY A 41 -4.05 -18.20 3.14
C GLY A 41 -3.87 -17.16 4.27
N ASN A 42 -4.45 -17.36 5.45
CA ASN A 42 -4.45 -16.42 6.59
C ASN A 42 -5.27 -15.12 6.40
N GLY A 43 -6.23 -15.08 5.48
CA GLY A 43 -7.07 -13.89 5.22
C GLY A 43 -6.29 -12.72 4.63
N ILE A 44 -5.24 -13.01 3.85
CA ILE A 44 -4.48 -12.06 3.04
C ILE A 44 -4.94 -12.23 1.59
N VAL A 45 -5.07 -11.14 0.87
CA VAL A 45 -5.23 -11.09 -0.58
C VAL A 45 -4.01 -10.43 -1.20
N ALA A 46 -3.61 -10.91 -2.36
CA ALA A 46 -2.49 -10.37 -3.11
C ALA A 46 -2.96 -9.80 -4.45
N HIS A 47 -2.24 -8.82 -4.93
CA HIS A 47 -2.32 -8.30 -6.28
C HIS A 47 -0.90 -8.25 -6.84
N GLU A 48 -0.67 -9.01 -7.88
CA GLU A 48 0.60 -9.08 -8.55
C GLU A 48 0.57 -8.21 -9.81
N ARG A 49 1.68 -7.58 -10.10
CA ARG A 49 1.83 -6.84 -11.34
C ARG A 49 1.86 -7.81 -12.51
N SER A 50 1.10 -7.51 -13.57
CA SER A 50 1.11 -8.33 -14.78
C SER A 50 2.49 -8.32 -15.45
N ALA A 51 3.03 -9.50 -15.74
CA ALA A 51 4.31 -9.66 -16.43
C ALA A 51 4.28 -9.22 -17.91
N THR A 52 3.08 -9.00 -18.48
CA THR A 52 2.91 -8.71 -19.91
C THR A 52 3.18 -7.26 -20.31
N GLY A 53 3.57 -6.40 -19.37
CA GLY A 53 4.00 -5.03 -19.67
C GLY A 53 5.52 -4.90 -19.65
N SER A 54 6.19 -5.01 -20.77
CA SER A 54 7.63 -4.77 -20.91
C SER A 54 8.05 -3.30 -20.69
N GLY A 55 7.11 -2.42 -20.44
CA GLY A 55 7.34 -1.06 -19.97
C GLY A 55 7.34 -1.00 -18.45
N GLY A 56 8.38 -0.48 -17.83
CA GLY A 56 8.35 -0.09 -16.42
C GLY A 56 7.09 0.72 -16.12
N SER A 57 6.60 0.73 -14.86
CA SER A 57 5.58 1.72 -14.51
C SER A 57 6.12 3.08 -14.90
N PRO A 58 5.34 3.90 -15.62
CA PRO A 58 5.81 5.24 -15.94
C PRO A 58 6.20 5.94 -14.65
N ARG A 59 7.37 6.54 -14.65
CA ARG A 59 7.79 7.41 -13.54
C ARG A 59 6.82 8.58 -13.46
N TRP A 60 6.45 8.92 -12.26
CA TRP A 60 5.67 10.13 -12.01
C TRP A 60 6.56 11.36 -12.25
N THR A 61 6.09 12.29 -13.07
CA THR A 61 6.79 13.56 -13.22
C THR A 61 6.56 14.45 -12.00
N PRO A 62 7.46 15.40 -11.70
CA PRO A 62 7.24 16.36 -10.62
C PRO A 62 5.89 17.10 -10.71
N SER A 63 5.43 17.42 -11.92
CA SER A 63 4.12 18.02 -12.13
C SER A 63 2.98 17.07 -11.75
N GLN A 64 3.02 15.82 -12.18
CA GLN A 64 2.01 14.83 -11.81
C GLN A 64 1.98 14.58 -10.29
N MET A 65 3.14 14.55 -9.64
CA MET A 65 3.25 14.37 -8.19
C MET A 65 2.61 15.54 -7.42
N ARG A 66 2.87 16.78 -7.83
CA ARG A 66 2.24 17.96 -7.21
C ARG A 66 0.72 18.07 -7.42
N HIS A 67 0.20 17.50 -8.53
CA HIS A 67 -1.22 17.50 -8.81
C HIS A 67 -1.97 16.24 -8.31
N ALA A 68 -1.26 15.32 -7.67
CA ALA A 68 -1.89 14.16 -7.07
C ALA A 68 -2.62 14.57 -5.78
N VAL A 69 -3.92 14.34 -5.74
CA VAL A 69 -4.80 14.74 -4.64
C VAL A 69 -4.77 13.66 -3.54
N PRO A 70 -4.78 14.04 -2.25
CA PRO A 70 -4.99 13.06 -1.18
C PRO A 70 -6.20 12.18 -1.44
N LEU A 71 -6.04 10.87 -1.24
CA LEU A 71 -7.08 9.90 -1.61
C LEU A 71 -8.41 10.17 -0.89
N GLU A 72 -8.35 10.66 0.34
CA GLU A 72 -9.51 10.99 1.17
C GLU A 72 -10.38 12.09 0.53
N LEU A 73 -9.78 13.06 -0.16
CA LEU A 73 -10.50 14.13 -0.84
C LEU A 73 -11.17 13.67 -2.15
N LEU A 74 -10.82 12.49 -2.64
CA LEU A 74 -11.39 11.88 -3.85
C LEU A 74 -12.50 10.86 -3.52
N ARG A 75 -12.78 10.63 -2.24
CA ARG A 75 -13.75 9.63 -1.76
C ARG A 75 -14.96 10.32 -1.16
N GLU A 76 -16.15 9.79 -1.45
CA GLU A 76 -17.32 10.07 -0.66
C GLU A 76 -17.16 9.38 0.70
N GLU A 77 -17.30 10.13 1.81
CA GLU A 77 -17.23 9.58 3.16
C GLU A 77 -18.24 8.44 3.34
N PRO A 78 -17.83 7.28 3.87
CA PRO A 78 -18.79 6.24 4.21
C PRO A 78 -19.69 6.75 5.33
N SER A 79 -20.99 6.83 5.06
CA SER A 79 -21.95 7.22 6.07
C SER A 79 -21.82 6.35 7.34
N ALA A 80 -21.82 7.01 8.49
CA ALA A 80 -21.60 6.41 9.81
C ALA A 80 -22.79 5.56 10.32
N ASN A 81 -23.40 4.75 9.46
CA ASN A 81 -24.48 3.83 9.83
C ASN A 81 -23.93 2.41 9.95
N ALA A 82 -23.48 2.04 11.13
CA ALA A 82 -23.16 0.64 11.41
C ALA A 82 -23.51 0.29 12.87
N ASP A 83 -24.29 -0.78 13.00
CA ASP A 83 -24.65 -1.38 14.28
C ASP A 83 -23.42 -1.74 15.13
N ALA A 84 -23.52 -1.49 16.41
CA ALA A 84 -22.45 -1.76 17.36
C ALA A 84 -22.26 -3.27 17.55
N TYR A 85 -21.07 -3.76 17.21
CA TYR A 85 -20.65 -5.12 17.58
C TYR A 85 -19.81 -5.05 18.86
N PRO A 86 -20.08 -5.88 19.86
CA PRO A 86 -19.27 -5.92 21.07
C PRO A 86 -17.82 -6.33 20.72
N ALA A 87 -16.85 -5.59 21.24
CA ALA A 87 -15.44 -5.91 21.09
C ALA A 87 -15.17 -7.30 21.70
N ARG A 88 -14.89 -8.31 20.87
CA ARG A 88 -14.39 -9.58 21.37
C ARG A 88 -12.89 -9.40 21.66
N GLY A 89 -12.57 -9.18 22.94
CA GLY A 89 -11.23 -9.18 23.45
C GLY A 89 -10.64 -10.59 23.39
N GLY A 90 -9.88 -10.87 22.35
CA GLY A 90 -9.00 -12.03 22.31
C GLY A 90 -7.56 -11.58 22.62
N SER A 91 -6.78 -12.39 23.31
CA SER A 91 -5.36 -12.14 23.47
C SER A 91 -4.68 -12.15 22.10
N ASP A 92 -3.98 -11.06 21.74
CA ASP A 92 -3.23 -10.96 20.48
C ASP A 92 -1.95 -11.81 20.50
N GLY A 93 -1.61 -12.41 21.65
CA GLY A 93 -0.37 -13.14 21.92
C GLY A 93 0.77 -12.22 22.43
N ALA A 94 1.92 -12.80 22.68
CA ALA A 94 3.07 -12.07 23.18
C ALA A 94 3.53 -10.98 22.21
N PRO A 95 4.03 -9.83 22.74
CA PRO A 95 4.69 -8.80 21.95
C PRO A 95 5.86 -9.36 21.15
N GLY A 96 6.08 -8.83 19.95
CA GLY A 96 7.23 -9.17 19.14
C GLY A 96 7.81 -7.94 18.46
N TYR A 97 9.11 -7.94 18.35
CA TYR A 97 9.92 -6.84 17.84
C TYR A 97 10.89 -7.33 16.78
N VAL A 98 11.10 -6.51 15.77
CA VAL A 98 12.13 -6.66 14.75
C VAL A 98 12.80 -5.31 14.63
N ASP A 99 14.12 -5.27 14.65
CA ASP A 99 14.86 -4.01 14.54
C ASP A 99 14.92 -3.53 13.09
N GLY A 100 14.91 -2.21 12.93
CA GLY A 100 15.17 -1.54 11.67
C GLY A 100 16.66 -1.54 11.31
N ARG A 101 16.98 -1.04 10.14
CA ARG A 101 18.36 -0.94 9.66
C ARG A 101 18.61 0.44 9.06
N PRO A 102 19.74 1.08 9.36
CA PRO A 102 20.15 2.26 8.63
C PRO A 102 20.48 1.92 7.17
N PRO A 103 20.54 2.91 6.29
CA PRO A 103 20.98 2.71 4.90
C PRO A 103 22.42 2.19 4.85
N VAL A 104 22.76 1.49 3.77
CA VAL A 104 24.11 0.96 3.57
C VAL A 104 25.10 2.12 3.43
N GLY A 105 26.18 2.08 4.18
CA GLY A 105 27.21 3.12 4.17
C GLY A 105 26.93 4.33 5.09
N ALA A 106 25.76 4.42 5.70
CA ALA A 106 25.55 5.38 6.78
C ALA A 106 26.32 4.94 8.01
N GLY A 107 27.18 5.81 8.54
CA GLY A 107 27.77 5.61 9.86
C GLY A 107 26.64 5.40 10.87
N LEU A 108 26.88 4.52 11.88
CA LEU A 108 25.90 4.29 12.95
C LEU A 108 25.70 5.60 13.72
N ALA A 109 24.77 6.43 13.31
CA ALA A 109 24.25 7.46 14.18
C ALA A 109 23.54 6.76 15.33
N ALA A 110 24.00 7.01 16.56
CA ALA A 110 23.38 6.47 17.75
C ALA A 110 21.88 6.83 17.71
N PRO A 111 20.97 5.89 18.06
CA PRO A 111 19.56 6.22 18.15
C PRO A 111 19.42 7.36 19.17
N SER A 112 18.88 8.49 18.74
CA SER A 112 18.49 9.54 19.67
C SER A 112 17.36 9.00 20.53
N ALA A 113 17.73 8.57 21.73
CA ALA A 113 16.80 8.15 22.74
C ALA A 113 16.20 9.40 23.40
N SER A 114 15.17 9.95 22.82
CA SER A 114 14.24 10.80 23.53
C SER A 114 12.95 10.04 23.78
N ALA A 115 13.01 9.08 24.69
CA ALA A 115 11.83 8.50 25.30
C ALA A 115 11.45 9.37 26.51
N GLU A 116 10.98 10.57 26.29
CA GLU A 116 10.15 11.21 27.28
C GLU A 116 8.80 10.51 27.27
N THR A 117 8.36 10.06 28.46
CA THR A 117 6.98 9.62 28.72
C THR A 117 6.07 10.83 28.53
N ALA A 118 5.77 11.14 27.27
CA ALA A 118 4.77 12.13 26.95
C ALA A 118 3.41 11.55 27.37
N GLY A 119 2.78 12.18 28.39
CA GLY A 119 1.33 12.19 28.51
C GLY A 119 0.71 12.60 27.17
N LEU A 120 -0.61 12.69 27.07
CA LEU A 120 -1.28 13.23 25.89
C LEU A 120 -0.57 14.51 25.44
N GLY A 121 0.52 14.32 24.67
CA GLY A 121 1.42 15.37 24.25
C GLY A 121 0.82 16.16 23.09
N ARG A 122 1.49 17.19 22.66
CA ARG A 122 1.08 18.14 21.63
C ARG A 122 0.23 17.48 20.55
N PHE A 123 -1.03 17.90 20.44
CA PHE A 123 -1.94 17.50 19.36
C PHE A 123 -1.55 18.12 18.01
N THR A 124 -0.51 18.96 18.00
CA THR A 124 -0.09 19.75 16.84
C THR A 124 1.05 19.07 16.13
N SER A 125 0.90 18.86 14.83
CA SER A 125 1.97 18.39 13.97
C SER A 125 3.00 19.51 13.70
N GLU A 126 4.21 19.08 13.40
CA GLU A 126 5.31 19.95 12.99
C GLU A 126 6.04 19.37 11.76
N PRO A 127 6.70 20.22 10.95
CA PRO A 127 7.52 19.72 9.85
C PRO A 127 8.65 18.84 10.41
N VAL A 128 8.95 17.74 9.72
CA VAL A 128 10.13 16.92 10.05
C VAL A 128 11.38 17.74 9.76
N SER A 129 12.24 17.96 10.78
CA SER A 129 13.41 18.85 10.67
C SER A 129 14.43 18.36 9.65
N ASP A 130 14.71 17.06 9.64
CA ASP A 130 15.74 16.44 8.80
C ASP A 130 15.17 15.28 7.97
N PRO A 131 14.34 15.53 6.94
CA PRO A 131 13.66 14.49 6.20
C PRO A 131 14.62 13.55 5.45
N ASN A 132 15.85 14.01 5.18
CA ASN A 132 16.87 13.27 4.44
C ASN A 132 17.86 12.51 5.33
N VAL A 133 17.63 12.49 6.64
CA VAL A 133 18.44 11.77 7.61
C VAL A 133 17.68 10.57 8.17
N TYR A 134 18.32 9.41 8.28
CA TYR A 134 17.74 8.23 8.92
C TYR A 134 17.41 8.52 10.40
N PRO A 135 16.25 8.14 10.92
CA PRO A 135 15.26 7.23 10.33
C PRO A 135 14.19 7.91 9.43
N ASN A 136 14.21 9.24 9.29
CA ASN A 136 13.18 9.97 8.56
C ASN A 136 13.12 9.56 7.07
N THR A 137 14.28 9.26 6.48
CA THR A 137 14.39 8.75 5.10
C THR A 137 13.57 7.51 4.81
N THR A 138 13.18 6.75 5.84
CA THR A 138 12.33 5.57 5.66
C THR A 138 10.90 5.92 5.31
N ASN A 139 10.46 7.16 5.59
CA ASN A 139 9.11 7.64 5.30
C ASN A 139 9.08 8.33 3.94
N GLY A 140 7.96 8.22 3.26
CA GLY A 140 7.81 8.82 1.95
C GLY A 140 6.37 8.95 1.51
N LYS A 141 6.18 9.67 0.42
CA LYS A 141 4.88 9.87 -0.24
C LYS A 141 4.62 8.73 -1.21
N VAL A 142 3.39 8.26 -1.26
CA VAL A 142 2.91 7.26 -2.21
C VAL A 142 2.04 7.96 -3.23
N PHE A 143 2.29 7.69 -4.49
CA PHE A 143 1.45 8.11 -5.60
C PHE A 143 0.85 6.89 -6.26
N GLY A 144 -0.38 6.99 -6.72
CA GLY A 144 -1.04 5.88 -7.39
C GLY A 144 -2.25 6.35 -8.19
N ARG A 145 -2.84 5.40 -8.89
CA ARG A 145 -4.09 5.61 -9.61
C ARG A 145 -5.05 4.47 -9.29
N ILE A 146 -6.27 4.81 -8.93
CA ILE A 146 -7.36 3.84 -8.80
C ILE A 146 -8.39 4.14 -9.90
N THR A 147 -8.78 3.11 -10.64
CA THR A 147 -9.81 3.23 -11.69
C THR A 147 -11.09 3.81 -11.07
N LYS A 148 -11.66 4.85 -11.70
CA LYS A 148 -12.85 5.60 -11.25
C LYS A 148 -12.61 6.58 -10.08
N VAL A 149 -11.45 6.58 -9.45
CA VAL A 149 -11.09 7.54 -8.40
C VAL A 149 -10.15 8.61 -8.97
N GLY A 150 -9.14 8.22 -9.72
CA GLY A 150 -8.16 9.12 -10.32
C GLY A 150 -6.75 8.93 -9.79
N SER A 151 -5.90 9.92 -10.02
CA SER A 151 -4.55 10.01 -9.47
C SER A 151 -4.62 10.53 -8.04
N TYR A 152 -3.95 9.84 -7.12
CA TYR A 152 -4.01 10.15 -5.70
C TYR A 152 -2.64 10.11 -5.03
N SER A 153 -2.57 10.68 -3.84
CA SER A 153 -1.43 10.53 -2.93
C SER A 153 -1.83 9.95 -1.57
N CYS A 154 -0.88 9.28 -0.96
CA CYS A 154 -0.87 8.72 0.39
C CYS A 154 0.55 8.82 0.97
N SER A 155 0.78 8.23 2.13
CA SER A 155 2.08 8.09 2.78
C SER A 155 2.44 6.62 3.00
N ALA A 156 3.70 6.31 3.24
CA ALA A 156 4.17 4.96 3.61
C ALA A 156 5.51 5.02 4.35
N ALA A 157 5.92 3.89 4.91
CA ALA A 157 7.27 3.72 5.49
C ALA A 157 7.92 2.42 5.05
N VAL A 158 9.23 2.44 4.76
CA VAL A 158 10.04 1.25 4.53
C VAL A 158 10.19 0.50 5.85
N VAL A 159 9.94 -0.81 5.83
CA VAL A 159 10.08 -1.69 7.00
C VAL A 159 11.08 -2.80 6.72
N HIS A 160 11.84 -3.19 7.75
CA HIS A 160 12.79 -4.28 7.61
C HIS A 160 12.11 -5.58 7.18
N ALA A 161 12.56 -6.12 6.05
CA ALA A 161 12.11 -7.39 5.49
C ALA A 161 13.29 -8.14 4.83
N ARG A 162 13.17 -9.46 4.69
CA ARG A 162 14.24 -10.30 4.14
C ARG A 162 14.73 -9.84 2.76
N ASN A 163 13.81 -9.42 1.90
CA ASN A 163 14.13 -8.92 0.55
C ASN A 163 14.54 -7.45 0.51
N ARG A 164 14.55 -6.74 1.65
CA ARG A 164 14.99 -5.34 1.80
C ARG A 164 14.25 -4.34 0.92
N SER A 165 12.99 -4.65 0.55
CA SER A 165 12.23 -3.82 -0.40
C SER A 165 10.73 -3.86 -0.12
N VAL A 166 10.34 -3.65 1.14
CA VAL A 166 8.94 -3.65 1.58
C VAL A 166 8.58 -2.34 2.24
N ILE A 167 7.50 -1.72 1.79
CA ILE A 167 6.84 -0.64 2.52
C ILE A 167 5.56 -1.13 3.17
N PHE A 168 5.19 -0.49 4.29
CA PHE A 168 3.86 -0.55 4.89
C PHE A 168 3.13 0.76 4.65
N THR A 169 1.84 0.63 4.32
CA THR A 169 0.90 1.73 4.11
C THR A 169 -0.50 1.30 4.54
N ALA A 170 -1.48 2.18 4.46
CA ALA A 170 -2.87 1.82 4.71
C ALA A 170 -3.43 0.90 3.61
N GLY A 171 -4.42 0.09 3.97
CA GLY A 171 -5.12 -0.78 3.03
C GLY A 171 -5.84 0.00 1.94
N HIS A 172 -6.45 1.13 2.33
CA HIS A 172 -7.17 1.98 1.38
C HIS A 172 -6.24 2.66 0.37
N CYS A 173 -4.99 2.92 0.70
CA CYS A 173 -4.00 3.46 -0.24
C CYS A 173 -3.67 2.51 -1.40
N VAL A 174 -4.00 1.23 -1.29
CA VAL A 174 -3.68 0.24 -2.33
C VAL A 174 -4.90 -0.51 -2.86
N LYS A 175 -6.01 -0.51 -2.14
CA LYS A 175 -7.23 -1.24 -2.52
C LYS A 175 -8.48 -0.56 -1.98
N GLU A 176 -9.28 -0.06 -2.86
CA GLU A 176 -10.63 0.39 -2.51
C GLU A 176 -11.50 -0.81 -2.14
N PRO A 177 -12.15 -0.83 -0.96
CA PRO A 177 -12.93 -1.99 -0.52
C PRO A 177 -14.16 -2.24 -1.41
N GLY A 178 -14.66 -3.45 -1.33
CA GLY A 178 -15.84 -3.86 -2.08
C GLY A 178 -15.59 -3.88 -3.58
N ARG A 179 -16.31 -3.04 -4.32
CA ARG A 179 -16.25 -2.94 -5.79
C ARG A 179 -15.07 -2.12 -6.30
N GLY A 180 -14.37 -1.42 -5.42
CA GLY A 180 -13.23 -0.60 -5.80
C GLY A 180 -12.06 -1.41 -6.35
N GLY A 181 -11.25 -0.75 -7.19
CA GLY A 181 -10.09 -1.34 -7.83
C GLY A 181 -8.88 -1.46 -6.90
N TRP A 182 -7.84 -2.12 -7.40
CA TRP A 182 -6.49 -2.03 -6.87
C TRP A 182 -5.81 -0.78 -7.40
N ALA A 183 -4.85 -0.27 -6.62
CA ALA A 183 -3.95 0.77 -7.07
C ALA A 183 -3.16 0.29 -8.28
N LYS A 184 -3.07 1.16 -9.27
CA LYS A 184 -2.23 1.02 -10.46
C LYS A 184 -1.17 2.11 -10.42
N ASP A 185 -0.07 1.90 -11.12
CA ASP A 185 1.01 2.89 -11.22
C ASP A 185 1.53 3.38 -9.85
N LEU A 186 1.40 2.52 -8.81
CA LEU A 186 1.83 2.85 -7.48
C LEU A 186 3.34 3.08 -7.45
N THR A 187 3.72 4.21 -6.89
CA THR A 187 5.10 4.64 -6.77
C THR A 187 5.34 5.20 -5.36
N PHE A 188 6.42 4.80 -4.74
CA PHE A 188 6.88 5.30 -3.46
C PHE A 188 8.07 6.24 -3.67
N VAL A 189 8.01 7.42 -3.08
CA VAL A 189 9.06 8.44 -3.13
C VAL A 189 9.49 8.79 -1.71
N PRO A 190 10.59 8.19 -1.21
CA PRO A 190 11.09 8.50 0.12
C PRO A 190 11.59 9.93 0.20
N SER A 191 11.36 10.58 1.33
CA SER A 191 11.73 11.97 1.58
C SER A 191 11.26 12.94 0.50
N TYR A 192 10.10 12.69 -0.11
CA TYR A 192 9.51 13.60 -1.10
C TYR A 192 9.45 15.03 -0.55
N ASP A 193 9.83 16.01 -1.36
CA ASP A 193 9.74 17.44 -1.03
C ASP A 193 9.41 18.26 -2.28
N ARG A 194 8.19 18.79 -2.38
CA ARG A 194 7.72 19.73 -3.43
C ARG A 194 8.07 19.31 -4.86
N GLY A 195 7.93 18.04 -5.17
CA GLY A 195 8.29 17.47 -6.47
C GLY A 195 9.73 16.96 -6.54
N ALA A 196 10.56 17.18 -5.53
CA ALA A 196 11.88 16.58 -5.43
C ALA A 196 11.79 15.13 -4.94
N GLU A 197 12.67 14.30 -5.47
CA GLU A 197 12.80 12.89 -5.19
C GLU A 197 14.26 12.53 -4.84
N PRO A 198 14.74 12.98 -3.67
CA PRO A 198 16.18 12.94 -3.35
C PRO A 198 16.78 11.54 -3.38
N PHE A 199 15.98 10.52 -3.18
CA PHE A 199 16.42 9.13 -3.24
C PHE A 199 15.88 8.38 -4.47
N GLY A 200 15.05 9.02 -5.30
CA GLY A 200 14.41 8.44 -6.48
C GLY A 200 13.02 7.87 -6.21
N GLN A 201 12.51 7.11 -7.18
CA GLN A 201 11.17 6.52 -7.16
C GLN A 201 11.26 5.01 -7.19
N TRP A 202 10.47 4.32 -6.37
CA TRP A 202 10.30 2.87 -6.38
C TRP A 202 8.90 2.49 -6.81
N THR A 203 8.78 1.67 -7.85
CA THR A 203 7.50 1.09 -8.28
C THR A 203 7.25 -0.23 -7.55
N TRP A 204 6.05 -0.78 -7.67
CA TRP A 204 5.63 -1.98 -6.97
C TRP A 204 5.69 -3.25 -7.84
N ASP A 205 5.85 -4.41 -7.22
CA ASP A 205 5.69 -5.74 -7.82
C ASP A 205 4.49 -6.48 -7.28
N VAL A 206 4.34 -6.54 -5.95
CA VAL A 206 3.27 -7.27 -5.28
C VAL A 206 2.69 -6.43 -4.15
N ILE A 207 1.38 -6.36 -4.08
CA ILE A 207 0.62 -5.70 -3.02
C ILE A 207 -0.10 -6.75 -2.20
N TYR A 208 0.06 -6.71 -0.89
CA TYR A 208 -0.66 -7.52 0.07
C TYR A 208 -1.54 -6.67 0.96
N THR A 209 -2.81 -7.05 1.11
CA THR A 209 -3.70 -6.44 2.11
C THR A 209 -4.57 -7.49 2.79
N LYS A 210 -5.31 -7.10 3.83
CA LYS A 210 -6.21 -8.02 4.53
C LYS A 210 -7.53 -8.18 3.77
N LYS A 211 -8.01 -9.43 3.65
CA LYS A 211 -9.32 -9.74 3.06
C LYS A 211 -10.46 -9.00 3.79
N ALA A 212 -10.30 -8.79 5.11
CA ALA A 212 -11.26 -8.05 5.90
C ALA A 212 -11.36 -6.58 5.48
N TRP A 213 -10.24 -5.95 5.12
CA TRP A 213 -10.21 -4.64 4.47
C TRP A 213 -10.74 -4.74 3.05
N ALA A 214 -10.08 -5.48 2.18
CA ALA A 214 -10.33 -5.51 0.74
C ALA A 214 -11.80 -5.80 0.35
N LYS A 215 -12.52 -6.61 1.14
CA LYS A 215 -13.90 -7.00 0.86
C LYS A 215 -14.95 -6.23 1.66
N ARG A 216 -14.64 -5.80 2.88
CA ARG A 216 -15.62 -5.27 3.83
C ARG A 216 -15.28 -3.88 4.40
N GLY A 217 -14.16 -3.28 3.97
CA GLY A 217 -13.70 -2.00 4.51
C GLY A 217 -13.55 -2.02 6.05
N ASN A 218 -13.01 -3.14 6.60
CA ASN A 218 -12.81 -3.23 8.03
C ASN A 218 -11.54 -2.47 8.45
N THR A 219 -11.72 -1.28 9.01
CA THR A 219 -10.65 -0.37 9.43
C THR A 219 -9.67 -0.96 10.45
N ASN A 220 -10.08 -1.98 11.21
CA ASN A 220 -9.17 -2.70 12.11
C ASN A 220 -8.04 -3.43 11.38
N PHE A 221 -8.19 -3.60 10.08
CA PHE A 221 -7.26 -4.29 9.19
C PHE A 221 -6.88 -3.43 7.99
N ASP A 222 -7.03 -2.12 8.09
CA ASP A 222 -6.67 -1.16 7.06
C ASP A 222 -5.16 -0.92 7.03
N TYR A 223 -4.42 -1.97 6.69
CA TYR A 223 -2.97 -1.94 6.46
C TYR A 223 -2.57 -2.87 5.33
N SER A 224 -1.48 -2.54 4.67
CA SER A 224 -0.95 -3.26 3.51
C SER A 224 0.57 -3.30 3.53
N ALA A 225 1.13 -4.35 2.92
CA ALA A 225 2.54 -4.45 2.60
C ALA A 225 2.70 -4.43 1.08
N VAL A 226 3.60 -3.61 0.58
CA VAL A 226 3.92 -3.51 -0.84
C VAL A 226 5.38 -3.89 -1.05
N VAL A 227 5.61 -4.87 -1.93
CA VAL A 227 6.95 -5.22 -2.39
C VAL A 227 7.32 -4.24 -3.49
N LEU A 228 8.42 -3.54 -3.29
CA LEU A 228 8.94 -2.58 -4.26
C LEU A 228 9.96 -3.26 -5.19
N ARG A 229 9.97 -2.83 -6.44
CA ARG A 229 11.02 -3.17 -7.41
C ARG A 229 12.32 -2.45 -7.07
N ARG A 230 13.41 -2.89 -7.64
CA ARG A 230 14.65 -2.09 -7.63
C ARG A 230 14.44 -0.78 -8.37
N SER A 231 15.03 0.27 -7.85
CA SER A 231 15.18 1.56 -8.53
C SER A 231 16.65 1.75 -8.87
N ASP A 232 16.96 1.81 -10.15
CA ASP A 232 18.36 1.91 -10.66
C ASP A 232 19.27 0.84 -10.02
N GLY A 233 18.78 -0.41 -9.95
CA GLY A 233 19.49 -1.56 -9.37
C GLY A 233 19.51 -1.60 -7.83
N ARG A 234 19.06 -0.56 -7.13
CA ARG A 234 19.11 -0.43 -5.67
C ARG A 234 17.85 -0.94 -4.99
N LEU A 235 17.98 -1.53 -3.81
CA LEU A 235 16.88 -1.88 -2.93
C LEU A 235 16.50 -0.69 -2.03
N ALA A 236 15.23 -0.56 -1.67
CA ALA A 236 14.75 0.56 -0.90
C ALA A 236 15.43 0.64 0.49
N GLU A 237 15.48 -0.47 1.25
CA GLU A 237 16.14 -0.50 2.55
C GLU A 237 17.64 -0.16 2.48
N ASP A 238 18.34 -0.61 1.44
CA ASP A 238 19.76 -0.30 1.29
C ASP A 238 20.00 1.20 1.05
N THR A 239 19.03 1.87 0.43
CA THR A 239 19.14 3.27 0.04
C THR A 239 18.70 4.23 1.14
N VAL A 240 17.59 3.93 1.83
CA VAL A 240 16.98 4.86 2.79
C VAL A 240 16.87 4.29 4.21
N GLY A 241 17.33 3.07 4.41
CA GLY A 241 17.12 2.34 5.65
C GLY A 241 15.71 1.78 5.77
N SER A 242 15.42 1.22 6.93
CA SER A 242 14.11 0.70 7.27
C SER A 242 13.75 0.94 8.73
N LEU A 243 12.47 1.17 9.01
CA LEU A 243 11.94 1.00 10.36
C LEU A 243 11.96 -0.48 10.74
N GLY A 244 12.14 -0.75 12.02
CA GLY A 244 11.82 -2.05 12.58
C GLY A 244 10.33 -2.34 12.51
N PHE A 245 9.90 -3.43 13.14
CA PHE A 245 8.48 -3.80 13.15
C PHE A 245 8.07 -4.30 14.54
N ALA A 246 7.03 -3.69 15.11
CA ALA A 246 6.46 -4.07 16.40
C ALA A 246 5.05 -4.61 16.20
N PHE A 247 4.72 -5.72 16.84
CA PHE A 247 3.39 -6.33 16.76
C PHE A 247 2.97 -6.91 18.11
N ASN A 248 1.66 -6.97 18.35
CA ASN A 248 1.06 -7.35 19.63
C ASN A 248 1.51 -6.50 20.83
N VAL A 249 2.15 -5.36 20.58
CA VAL A 249 2.63 -4.49 21.67
C VAL A 249 1.46 -3.91 22.46
N PRO A 250 1.67 -3.57 23.76
CA PRO A 250 0.70 -2.80 24.52
C PRO A 250 0.33 -1.50 23.79
N LYS A 251 -0.93 -1.07 23.89
CA LYS A 251 -1.39 0.15 23.22
C LYS A 251 -0.82 1.43 23.84
N ARG A 252 -0.51 1.38 25.14
CA ARG A 252 0.10 2.52 25.86
C ARG A 252 1.57 2.65 25.46
N GLN A 253 1.80 3.36 24.38
CA GLN A 253 3.08 3.71 23.80
C GLN A 253 3.09 5.22 23.52
N THR A 254 4.26 5.80 23.35
CA THR A 254 4.45 7.06 22.65
C THR A 254 4.61 6.73 21.17
N TYR A 255 3.73 7.29 20.34
CA TYR A 255 3.72 7.11 18.89
C TYR A 255 4.25 8.35 18.21
N ARG A 256 5.02 8.16 17.16
CA ARG A 256 5.47 9.19 16.23
C ARG A 256 4.89 8.87 14.84
N PRO A 257 3.68 9.35 14.50
CA PRO A 257 3.16 9.30 13.14
C PRO A 257 3.94 10.27 12.26
N VAL A 258 4.27 9.82 11.04
CA VAL A 258 4.93 10.62 10.01
C VAL A 258 4.14 10.50 8.71
N GLY A 259 3.92 11.61 7.99
CA GLY A 259 3.16 11.57 6.74
C GLY A 259 3.17 12.89 5.99
N TYR A 260 2.32 12.97 4.96
CA TYR A 260 2.18 14.12 4.05
C TYR A 260 0.73 14.65 4.08
N PRO A 261 0.33 15.35 5.16
CA PRO A 261 -1.05 15.79 5.34
C PRO A 261 -1.41 16.98 4.44
N PHE A 262 -2.60 16.97 3.86
CA PHE A 262 -3.07 18.03 2.96
C PHE A 262 -3.27 19.37 3.66
N ASN A 263 -3.73 19.34 4.90
CA ASN A 263 -3.92 20.56 5.69
C ASN A 263 -2.60 21.26 6.09
N LYS A 264 -1.46 20.73 5.65
CA LYS A 264 -0.12 21.25 5.87
C LYS A 264 0.64 21.30 4.53
N PHE A 265 0.81 22.48 3.96
CA PHE A 265 1.50 22.69 2.68
C PHE A 265 1.05 21.75 1.55
N ASP A 266 -0.27 21.53 1.44
CA ASP A 266 -0.88 20.74 0.36
C ASP A 266 -0.27 19.35 0.16
N SER A 267 0.12 18.69 1.25
CA SER A 267 0.83 17.40 1.24
C SER A 267 2.24 17.44 0.61
N GLU A 268 2.85 18.59 0.45
CA GLU A 268 4.11 18.72 -0.30
C GLU A 268 5.36 18.52 0.54
N VAL A 269 5.23 18.51 1.88
CA VAL A 269 6.34 18.27 2.81
C VAL A 269 5.96 17.25 3.88
N MET A 270 6.99 16.64 4.46
CA MET A 270 6.84 15.63 5.50
C MET A 270 6.56 16.28 6.86
N TRP A 271 5.52 15.83 7.55
CA TRP A 271 5.10 16.27 8.88
C TRP A 271 5.06 15.11 9.86
N GLU A 272 5.17 15.45 11.14
CA GLU A 272 5.09 14.50 12.23
C GLU A 272 4.30 15.03 13.43
N CYS A 273 3.83 14.10 14.26
CA CYS A 273 3.35 14.36 15.62
C CYS A 273 4.12 13.50 16.60
N THR A 274 4.03 13.83 17.89
CA THR A 274 4.40 12.95 18.98
C THR A 274 3.24 12.89 19.96
N SER A 275 2.67 11.70 20.18
CA SER A 275 1.49 11.52 21.03
C SER A 275 1.49 10.19 21.76
N GLY A 276 1.00 10.20 22.99
CA GLY A 276 0.63 8.99 23.72
C GLY A 276 -0.65 8.34 23.18
N TYR A 277 -0.99 7.19 23.74
CA TYR A 277 -2.26 6.50 23.45
C TYR A 277 -3.45 7.29 24.00
N GLY A 278 -4.33 7.75 23.11
CA GLY A 278 -5.53 8.54 23.43
C GLY A 278 -6.81 7.71 23.66
N GLY A 279 -6.76 6.42 23.38
CA GLY A 279 -7.95 5.54 23.51
C GLY A 279 -8.17 4.67 22.27
N PRO A 280 -9.14 3.76 22.28
CA PRO A 280 -9.59 3.07 21.09
C PRO A 280 -10.47 4.01 20.27
N ASP A 281 -10.68 3.68 19.00
CA ASP A 281 -11.72 4.31 18.17
C ASP A 281 -13.08 4.24 18.89
N PRO A 282 -13.70 5.38 19.22
CA PRO A 282 -14.96 5.42 19.98
C PRO A 282 -16.15 4.91 19.15
N PHE A 283 -16.04 4.91 17.84
CA PHE A 283 -17.08 4.43 16.91
C PHE A 283 -16.78 3.03 16.35
N TYR A 284 -15.85 2.33 16.99
CA TYR A 284 -15.46 0.97 16.60
C TYR A 284 -16.65 0.02 16.57
N ARG A 285 -16.90 -0.61 15.40
CA ARG A 285 -18.10 -1.43 15.16
C ARG A 285 -17.83 -2.76 14.46
N LYS A 286 -16.59 -3.06 14.05
CA LYS A 286 -16.26 -4.23 13.24
C LYS A 286 -15.40 -5.23 14.01
N PRO A 287 -15.51 -6.57 13.76
CA PRO A 287 -14.72 -7.57 14.45
C PRO A 287 -13.22 -7.40 14.23
N GLY A 288 -12.44 -7.48 15.29
CA GLY A 288 -10.98 -7.39 15.29
C GLY A 288 -10.43 -6.58 16.45
N PRO A 289 -9.12 -6.39 16.54
CA PRO A 289 -8.54 -5.49 17.53
C PRO A 289 -8.96 -4.05 17.21
N PRO A 290 -9.48 -3.29 18.18
CA PRO A 290 -9.89 -1.91 17.94
C PRO A 290 -8.70 -1.05 17.51
N PRO A 291 -8.90 -0.11 16.56
CA PRO A 291 -7.90 0.85 16.19
C PRO A 291 -7.35 1.62 17.39
N ILE A 292 -6.11 2.06 17.26
CA ILE A 292 -5.43 2.90 18.23
C ILE A 292 -5.75 4.35 17.89
N GLY A 293 -6.24 5.14 18.87
CA GLY A 293 -6.39 6.58 18.74
C GLY A 293 -5.21 7.31 19.38
N ILE A 294 -4.76 8.38 18.76
CA ILE A 294 -3.71 9.29 19.23
C ILE A 294 -4.12 10.75 18.96
N GLY A 295 -3.49 11.69 19.66
CA GLY A 295 -3.64 13.12 19.38
C GLY A 295 -2.69 13.54 18.24
N CYS A 296 -3.26 14.03 17.13
CA CYS A 296 -2.51 14.56 15.99
C CYS A 296 -3.47 15.26 15.02
N ASP A 297 -3.10 16.44 14.53
CA ASP A 297 -3.92 17.27 13.65
C ASP A 297 -3.62 17.10 12.16
N MET A 298 -2.91 16.05 11.77
CA MET A 298 -2.71 15.70 10.36
C MET A 298 -4.01 15.16 9.77
N LEU A 299 -4.39 15.64 8.59
CA LEU A 299 -5.57 15.20 7.84
C LEU A 299 -5.21 14.36 6.60
N GLY A 300 -6.12 14.30 5.63
CA GLY A 300 -5.98 13.54 4.39
C GLY A 300 -4.61 13.69 3.74
N GLY A 301 -4.10 12.61 3.15
CA GLY A 301 -2.73 12.50 2.64
C GLY A 301 -1.73 11.90 3.63
N ALA A 302 -1.93 12.07 4.95
CA ALA A 302 -1.14 11.37 5.96
C ALA A 302 -1.41 9.86 5.99
N SER A 303 -2.48 9.41 5.37
CA SER A 303 -2.90 8.00 5.28
C SER A 303 -1.79 7.07 4.85
N GLY A 304 -1.62 5.98 5.56
CA GLY A 304 -0.53 5.01 5.36
C GLY A 304 0.80 5.42 5.97
N GLY A 305 0.96 6.67 6.43
CA GLY A 305 2.14 7.13 7.13
C GLY A 305 2.44 6.29 8.37
N GLY A 306 3.69 5.96 8.56
CA GLY A 306 4.12 5.06 9.63
C GLY A 306 4.04 5.69 11.02
N TRP A 307 3.53 4.95 12.00
CA TRP A 307 3.60 5.30 13.42
C TRP A 307 4.71 4.49 14.07
N SER A 308 5.84 5.12 14.30
CA SER A 308 6.93 4.47 15.02
C SER A 308 6.77 4.64 16.53
N ILE A 309 7.32 3.67 17.26
CA ILE A 309 7.53 3.70 18.72
C ILE A 309 9.02 3.64 19.01
N ALA A 310 9.41 3.62 20.29
CA ALA A 310 10.80 3.53 20.72
C ALA A 310 11.60 2.48 19.92
N GLY A 311 12.84 2.81 19.56
CA GLY A 311 13.71 1.99 18.72
C GLY A 311 13.35 2.01 17.23
N ASN A 312 12.68 3.07 16.77
CA ASN A 312 12.30 3.24 15.36
C ASN A 312 11.55 2.03 14.78
N ARG A 313 10.59 1.48 15.53
CA ARG A 313 9.80 0.31 15.12
C ARG A 313 8.40 0.71 14.74
N LEU A 314 7.96 0.38 13.53
CA LEU A 314 6.59 0.58 13.07
C LEU A 314 5.62 -0.24 13.93
N ALA A 315 4.63 0.40 14.53
CA ALA A 315 3.61 -0.21 15.38
C ALA A 315 2.17 0.04 14.88
N SER A 316 1.98 1.01 13.98
CA SER A 316 0.71 1.29 13.29
C SER A 316 0.98 2.08 12.00
N VAL A 317 -0.09 2.37 11.26
CA VAL A 317 -0.10 3.32 10.14
C VAL A 317 -1.33 4.22 10.26
N THR A 318 -1.26 5.44 9.78
CA THR A 318 -2.43 6.33 9.70
C THR A 318 -3.50 5.70 8.83
N SER A 319 -4.72 5.58 9.35
CA SER A 319 -5.86 4.99 8.64
C SER A 319 -6.98 5.99 8.40
N PHE A 320 -7.45 6.68 9.43
CA PHE A 320 -8.56 7.63 9.32
C PHE A 320 -8.55 8.64 10.48
N GLY A 321 -9.34 9.68 10.35
CA GLY A 321 -9.75 10.62 11.37
C GLY A 321 -11.27 10.82 11.30
N TYR A 322 -11.80 11.75 12.08
CA TYR A 322 -13.19 12.16 12.08
C TYR A 322 -13.27 13.69 12.01
N ASP A 323 -14.16 14.23 11.20
CA ASP A 323 -14.33 15.68 11.04
C ASP A 323 -14.69 16.38 12.34
N ASN A 324 -15.48 15.72 13.19
CA ASN A 324 -15.83 16.22 14.51
C ASN A 324 -14.75 15.97 15.59
N ARG A 325 -13.59 15.42 15.20
CA ARG A 325 -12.40 15.15 16.04
C ARG A 325 -11.10 15.50 15.30
N PRO A 326 -10.92 16.77 14.92
CA PRO A 326 -9.86 17.19 13.98
C PRO A 326 -8.44 17.00 14.52
N ASN A 327 -8.28 16.77 15.82
CA ASN A 327 -6.96 16.56 16.46
C ASN A 327 -6.73 15.11 16.87
N GLU A 328 -7.47 14.18 16.28
CA GLU A 328 -7.32 12.76 16.57
C GLU A 328 -7.11 11.96 15.28
N LEU A 329 -6.10 11.07 15.32
CA LEU A 329 -5.84 10.10 14.27
C LEU A 329 -6.05 8.69 14.80
N TYR A 330 -6.49 7.81 13.92
CA TYR A 330 -6.74 6.41 14.21
C TYR A 330 -5.94 5.52 13.27
N GLY A 331 -5.33 4.46 13.83
CA GLY A 331 -4.57 3.48 13.08
C GLY A 331 -4.81 2.05 13.55
N PRO A 332 -4.71 1.05 12.67
CA PRO A 332 -4.92 -0.35 13.02
C PRO A 332 -3.85 -0.85 13.99
N LYS A 333 -4.25 -1.59 15.02
CA LYS A 333 -3.29 -2.30 15.87
C LYS A 333 -2.58 -3.37 15.07
N LEU A 334 -1.26 -3.25 14.89
CA LEU A 334 -0.48 -4.28 14.24
C LEU A 334 -0.33 -5.50 15.16
N THR A 335 -0.83 -6.64 14.69
CA THR A 335 -0.78 -7.91 15.41
C THR A 335 0.13 -8.91 14.70
N LYS A 336 0.27 -10.11 15.26
CA LYS A 336 0.95 -11.23 14.59
C LYS A 336 0.43 -11.45 13.14
N LYS A 337 -0.82 -11.05 12.83
CA LYS A 337 -1.37 -11.12 11.47
C LYS A 337 -0.68 -10.13 10.52
N ALA A 338 -0.33 -8.93 11.00
CA ALA A 338 0.43 -7.95 10.22
C ALA A 338 1.88 -8.43 10.02
N ASN A 339 2.52 -8.97 11.06
CA ASN A 339 3.86 -9.55 10.93
C ASN A 339 3.89 -10.73 9.93
N LYS A 340 2.86 -11.58 9.91
CA LYS A 340 2.75 -12.64 8.88
C LYS A 340 2.69 -12.06 7.48
N MET A 341 2.02 -10.91 7.28
CA MET A 341 1.99 -10.22 5.98
C MET A 341 3.38 -9.68 5.62
N ARG A 342 4.08 -9.02 6.57
CA ARG A 342 5.46 -8.55 6.38
C ARG A 342 6.41 -9.69 5.99
N LEU A 343 6.35 -10.81 6.72
CA LEU A 343 7.18 -11.99 6.44
C LEU A 343 6.86 -12.61 5.07
N LYS A 344 5.59 -12.58 4.65
CA LYS A 344 5.21 -13.05 3.31
C LYS A 344 5.78 -12.12 2.24
N ALA A 345 5.54 -10.81 2.36
CA ALA A 345 6.09 -9.82 1.43
C ALA A 345 7.62 -9.89 1.34
N GLY A 346 8.31 -10.11 2.46
CA GLY A 346 9.76 -10.24 2.52
C GLY A 346 10.34 -11.51 1.90
N ARG A 347 9.51 -12.45 1.45
CA ARG A 347 9.93 -13.67 0.72
C ARG A 347 9.81 -13.53 -0.78
N GLU A 348 9.12 -12.50 -1.26
CA GLU A 348 8.98 -12.25 -2.69
C GLU A 348 10.33 -11.88 -3.30
N ALA A 349 10.54 -12.33 -4.54
CA ALA A 349 11.64 -11.84 -5.34
C ALA A 349 11.43 -10.35 -5.64
N VAL A 350 12.52 -9.62 -5.80
CA VAL A 350 12.51 -8.21 -6.15
C VAL A 350 13.01 -8.06 -7.57
N GLY A 351 12.11 -7.62 -8.45
CA GLY A 351 12.38 -7.41 -9.87
C GLY A 351 13.26 -6.20 -10.16
#